data_23369ec322c1a1dd61a1759234cb8d8b
#
_entry.id   23369ec322c1a1dd61a1759234cb8d8b
#
_cell.length_a   1.000
_cell.length_b   1.000
_cell.length_c   1.000
_cell.angle_alpha   90.00
_cell.angle_beta   90.00
_cell.angle_gamma   90.00
#
_symmetry.space_group_name_H-M   'P 1'
#
loop_
_entity.id
_entity.type
_entity.pdbx_description
1 polymer ?
#
loop_
_entity_poly.entity_id
_entity_poly.type
_entity_poly.pdbx_seq_one_letter_code
_entity_poly.pdbx_strand_id
1 'polypeptide(L)'
;MDERFLRNEMLWGKEGQARLTAAHVIVFGLGGVGSYVTECLARAGVGELTLVDSDTVALSNLNRQLEALDSTVGLPKAEAVARRVRDINPYAVLHPMEALYNADNREQFFPAGCRYDYIVDAIDLVSCKLDLAETARRLGVPLIMALGTGNKLDPSLLRLADISETYGCPLARVMRKELRNRGILHQTVVFSPEQPAPTQQFEAPPPGRRSVPASNPWVPATAGLLMGSKVVRDLIAQKEA
;
A
#
# COMPACT_ATOMS: atom_id res chain seq x y z
N MET A 1 5.75 19.92 20.83
CA MET A 1 6.52 18.91 20.10
C MET A 1 6.12 17.57 20.71
N ASP A 2 5.59 16.65 19.93
CA ASP A 2 5.24 15.32 20.42
C ASP A 2 6.50 14.45 20.46
N GLU A 3 6.83 13.89 21.61
CA GLU A 3 8.00 13.02 21.79
C GLU A 3 7.99 11.78 20.88
N ARG A 4 6.80 11.33 20.43
CA ARG A 4 6.65 10.19 19.50
C ARG A 4 7.41 10.41 18.19
N PHE A 5 7.46 11.65 17.69
CA PHE A 5 8.03 11.97 16.39
C PHE A 5 9.37 12.72 16.49
N LEU A 6 9.90 12.91 17.69
CA LEU A 6 11.14 13.67 17.91
C LEU A 6 12.32 13.13 17.08
N ARG A 7 12.49 11.80 17.01
CA ARG A 7 13.58 11.19 16.22
C ARG A 7 13.39 11.36 14.73
N ASN A 8 12.14 11.38 14.27
CA ASN A 8 11.80 11.67 12.89
C ASN A 8 12.12 13.13 12.54
N GLU A 9 11.72 14.05 13.41
CA GLU A 9 11.98 15.48 13.26
C GLU A 9 13.49 15.81 13.25
N MET A 10 14.31 15.02 13.96
CA MET A 10 15.78 15.13 13.87
C MET A 10 16.33 14.79 12.49
N LEU A 11 15.63 13.96 11.69
CA LEU A 11 16.05 13.55 10.35
C LEU A 11 15.58 14.52 9.27
N TRP A 12 14.33 14.96 9.32
CA TRP A 12 13.74 15.79 8.25
C TRP A 12 13.25 17.16 8.67
N GLY A 13 13.56 17.56 9.90
CA GLY A 13 13.26 18.88 10.42
C GLY A 13 11.79 19.10 10.78
N LYS A 14 11.52 20.21 11.43
CA LYS A 14 10.16 20.62 11.85
C LYS A 14 9.21 20.82 10.67
N GLU A 15 9.70 21.40 9.58
CA GLU A 15 8.91 21.63 8.38
C GLU A 15 8.50 20.32 7.71
N GLY A 16 9.43 19.35 7.60
CA GLY A 16 9.14 18.02 7.08
C GLY A 16 8.08 17.30 7.94
N GLN A 17 8.20 17.40 9.28
CA GLN A 17 7.21 16.83 10.18
C GLN A 17 5.84 17.52 10.06
N ALA A 18 5.81 18.84 9.93
CA ALA A 18 4.57 19.60 9.73
C ALA A 18 3.84 19.20 8.43
N ARG A 19 4.59 18.98 7.32
CA ARG A 19 4.03 18.49 6.06
C ARG A 19 3.41 17.10 6.23
N LEU A 20 4.08 16.19 6.91
CA LEU A 20 3.53 14.85 7.20
C LEU A 20 2.26 14.93 8.04
N THR A 21 2.25 15.79 9.07
CA THR A 21 1.07 15.98 9.93
C THR A 21 -0.11 16.60 9.18
N ALA A 22 0.13 17.38 8.14
CA ALA A 22 -0.91 17.96 7.30
C ALA A 22 -1.36 17.04 6.15
N ALA A 23 -0.60 15.98 5.86
CA ALA A 23 -0.86 15.12 4.70
C ALA A 23 -1.99 14.14 4.91
N HIS A 24 -2.77 13.91 3.85
CA HIS A 24 -3.82 12.89 3.76
C HIS A 24 -3.43 11.81 2.74
N VAL A 25 -3.27 10.58 3.19
CA VAL A 25 -2.90 9.44 2.34
C VAL A 25 -4.02 8.40 2.34
N ILE A 26 -4.41 7.94 1.15
CA ILE A 26 -5.32 6.80 0.99
C ILE A 26 -4.53 5.53 0.68
N VAL A 27 -4.83 4.45 1.40
CA VAL A 27 -4.20 3.13 1.25
C VAL A 27 -5.25 2.11 0.85
N PHE A 28 -5.11 1.53 -0.33
CA PHE A 28 -5.95 0.48 -0.86
C PHE A 28 -5.29 -0.89 -0.69
N GLY A 29 -5.97 -1.79 0.03
CA GLY A 29 -5.46 -3.10 0.43
C GLY A 29 -4.59 -3.03 1.69
N LEU A 30 -5.02 -3.70 2.75
CA LEU A 30 -4.37 -3.68 4.07
C LEU A 30 -3.80 -5.03 4.47
N GLY A 31 -3.50 -5.87 3.48
CA GLY A 31 -2.85 -7.16 3.69
C GLY A 31 -1.36 -7.07 4.02
N GLY A 32 -0.58 -8.08 3.60
CA GLY A 32 0.86 -8.21 3.93
C GLY A 32 1.75 -7.06 3.47
N VAL A 33 1.34 -6.26 2.48
CA VAL A 33 2.07 -5.07 2.03
C VAL A 33 1.46 -3.81 2.66
N GLY A 34 0.14 -3.60 2.47
CA GLY A 34 -0.50 -2.36 2.86
C GLY A 34 -0.53 -2.11 4.37
N SER A 35 -0.60 -3.16 5.21
CA SER A 35 -0.51 -3.01 6.65
C SER A 35 0.86 -2.42 7.08
N TYR A 36 1.96 -2.85 6.46
CA TYR A 36 3.28 -2.30 6.72
C TYR A 36 3.51 -0.91 6.13
N VAL A 37 2.88 -0.58 4.99
CA VAL A 37 2.83 0.81 4.52
C VAL A 37 2.15 1.69 5.56
N THR A 38 0.96 1.29 6.02
CA THR A 38 0.18 2.05 7.01
C THR A 38 0.94 2.22 8.33
N GLU A 39 1.61 1.17 8.81
CA GLU A 39 2.48 1.24 9.98
C GLU A 39 3.59 2.28 9.80
N CYS A 40 4.26 2.27 8.65
CA CYS A 40 5.31 3.24 8.32
C CYS A 40 4.77 4.68 8.32
N LEU A 41 3.62 4.92 7.67
CA LEU A 41 2.99 6.24 7.60
C LEU A 41 2.56 6.74 8.98
N ALA A 42 1.94 5.88 9.79
CA ALA A 42 1.53 6.21 11.15
C ALA A 42 2.72 6.61 12.04
N ARG A 43 3.82 5.83 11.99
CA ARG A 43 5.06 6.10 12.73
C ARG A 43 5.84 7.30 12.22
N ALA A 44 5.67 7.65 10.94
CA ALA A 44 6.22 8.88 10.38
C ALA A 44 5.43 10.13 10.80
N GLY A 45 4.21 9.97 11.32
CA GLY A 45 3.36 11.06 11.78
C GLY A 45 2.48 11.66 10.69
N VAL A 46 2.09 10.85 9.68
CA VAL A 46 1.06 11.26 8.71
C VAL A 46 -0.23 11.53 9.46
N GLY A 47 -0.83 12.70 9.22
CA GLY A 47 -1.94 13.21 10.04
C GLY A 47 -3.30 12.71 9.63
N GLU A 48 -3.50 12.24 8.40
CA GLU A 48 -4.79 11.73 7.95
C GLU A 48 -4.62 10.50 7.05
N LEU A 49 -5.36 9.41 7.34
CA LEU A 49 -5.29 8.15 6.62
C LEU A 49 -6.68 7.64 6.29
N THR A 50 -6.93 7.40 5.00
CA THR A 50 -8.07 6.60 4.54
C THR A 50 -7.60 5.18 4.29
N LEU A 51 -8.21 4.21 4.97
CA LEU A 51 -7.78 2.81 5.02
C LEU A 51 -8.85 1.92 4.40
N VAL A 52 -8.58 1.37 3.22
CA VAL A 52 -9.56 0.66 2.40
C VAL A 52 -9.20 -0.82 2.27
N ASP A 53 -10.07 -1.69 2.77
CA ASP A 53 -9.99 -3.14 2.58
C ASP A 53 -11.37 -3.77 2.78
N SER A 54 -11.76 -4.73 1.97
CA SER A 54 -13.06 -5.41 2.06
C SER A 54 -13.04 -6.67 2.91
N ASP A 55 -11.86 -7.15 3.29
CA ASP A 55 -11.70 -8.43 3.96
C ASP A 55 -11.77 -8.32 5.48
N THR A 56 -12.06 -9.43 6.11
CA THR A 56 -11.82 -9.67 7.54
C THR A 56 -10.48 -10.35 7.78
N VAL A 57 -9.94 -10.20 8.98
CA VAL A 57 -8.72 -10.88 9.41
C VAL A 57 -9.00 -12.39 9.52
N ALA A 58 -8.21 -13.21 8.83
CA ALA A 58 -8.30 -14.66 8.84
C ALA A 58 -7.04 -15.29 9.49
N LEU A 59 -7.16 -16.51 10.05
CA LEU A 59 -6.03 -17.26 10.62
C LEU A 59 -4.87 -17.41 9.62
N SER A 60 -5.16 -17.62 8.34
CA SER A 60 -4.16 -17.72 7.28
C SER A 60 -3.40 -16.40 7.00
N ASN A 61 -3.78 -15.30 7.61
CA ASN A 61 -3.12 -14.01 7.49
C ASN A 61 -2.00 -13.80 8.54
N LEU A 62 -2.04 -14.55 9.66
CA LEU A 62 -1.14 -14.37 10.80
C LEU A 62 0.34 -14.48 10.43
N ASN A 63 0.66 -15.24 9.41
CA ASN A 63 2.06 -15.44 9.00
C ASN A 63 2.71 -14.19 8.38
N ARG A 64 1.91 -13.16 7.94
CA ARG A 64 2.49 -12.05 7.16
C ARG A 64 1.76 -10.70 7.23
N GLN A 65 0.55 -10.64 7.78
CA GLN A 65 -0.22 -9.39 7.90
C GLN A 65 -0.08 -8.83 9.31
N LEU A 66 0.29 -7.57 9.41
CA LEU A 66 0.67 -6.94 10.68
C LEU A 66 -0.51 -6.82 11.65
N GLU A 67 -1.70 -6.61 11.12
CA GLU A 67 -2.97 -6.50 11.87
C GLU A 67 -3.51 -7.86 12.32
N ALA A 68 -2.99 -8.96 11.74
CA ALA A 68 -3.49 -10.29 12.00
C ALA A 68 -2.85 -10.89 13.26
N LEU A 69 -3.64 -10.97 14.31
CA LEU A 69 -3.35 -11.57 15.61
C LEU A 69 -4.54 -12.46 16.00
N ASP A 70 -4.33 -13.41 16.93
CA ASP A 70 -5.44 -14.24 17.45
C ASP A 70 -6.60 -13.35 17.97
N SER A 71 -6.26 -12.23 18.59
CA SER A 71 -7.23 -11.27 19.14
C SER A 71 -7.98 -10.43 18.09
N THR A 72 -7.53 -10.43 16.84
CA THR A 72 -8.14 -9.65 15.76
C THR A 72 -8.81 -10.51 14.69
N VAL A 73 -8.67 -11.84 14.72
CA VAL A 73 -9.35 -12.76 13.80
C VAL A 73 -10.85 -12.50 13.78
N GLY A 74 -11.43 -12.34 12.59
CA GLY A 74 -12.85 -12.03 12.38
C GLY A 74 -13.18 -10.53 12.36
N LEU A 75 -12.27 -9.65 12.75
CA LEU A 75 -12.48 -8.20 12.61
C LEU A 75 -12.25 -7.74 11.16
N PRO A 76 -12.97 -6.72 10.68
CA PRO A 76 -12.64 -6.05 9.43
C PRO A 76 -11.18 -5.55 9.45
N LYS A 77 -10.40 -5.81 8.39
CA LYS A 77 -8.99 -5.41 8.33
C LYS A 77 -8.83 -3.90 8.48
N ALA A 78 -9.68 -3.11 7.84
CA ALA A 78 -9.66 -1.65 7.93
C ALA A 78 -9.78 -1.17 9.38
N GLU A 79 -10.66 -1.77 10.18
CA GLU A 79 -10.82 -1.42 11.58
C GLU A 79 -9.65 -1.93 12.45
N ALA A 80 -9.16 -3.16 12.20
CA ALA A 80 -8.03 -3.70 12.94
C ALA A 80 -6.77 -2.85 12.76
N VAL A 81 -6.50 -2.42 11.52
CA VAL A 81 -5.39 -1.50 11.20
C VAL A 81 -5.63 -0.12 11.82
N ALA A 82 -6.86 0.43 11.74
CA ALA A 82 -7.17 1.73 12.33
C ALA A 82 -6.97 1.74 13.85
N ARG A 83 -7.36 0.67 14.57
CA ARG A 83 -7.09 0.54 16.02
C ARG A 83 -5.60 0.62 16.31
N ARG A 84 -4.79 -0.11 15.55
CA ARG A 84 -3.34 -0.08 15.69
C ARG A 84 -2.75 1.30 15.41
N VAL A 85 -3.22 2.00 14.38
CA VAL A 85 -2.77 3.38 14.08
C VAL A 85 -3.10 4.32 15.23
N ARG A 86 -4.30 4.22 15.85
CA ARG A 86 -4.66 5.05 17.03
C ARG A 86 -3.69 4.87 18.20
N ASP A 87 -3.19 3.66 18.43
CA ASP A 87 -2.20 3.39 19.48
C ASP A 87 -0.81 3.98 19.16
N ILE A 88 -0.48 4.12 17.87
CA ILE A 88 0.79 4.70 17.41
C ILE A 88 0.69 6.24 17.35
N ASN A 89 -0.32 6.74 16.67
CA ASN A 89 -0.59 8.16 16.43
C ASN A 89 -2.04 8.51 16.78
N PRO A 90 -2.34 8.83 18.05
CA PRO A 90 -3.70 9.12 18.49
C PRO A 90 -4.28 10.41 17.91
N TYR A 91 -3.45 11.24 17.27
CA TYR A 91 -3.87 12.49 16.65
C TYR A 91 -4.22 12.33 15.18
N ALA A 92 -3.95 11.17 14.59
CA ALA A 92 -4.29 10.91 13.20
C ALA A 92 -5.81 10.85 13.00
N VAL A 93 -6.30 11.55 11.99
CA VAL A 93 -7.66 11.41 11.50
C VAL A 93 -7.74 10.14 10.65
N LEU A 94 -8.63 9.22 11.01
CA LEU A 94 -8.72 7.91 10.37
C LEU A 94 -10.09 7.67 9.76
N HIS A 95 -10.10 7.23 8.51
CA HIS A 95 -11.27 6.85 7.75
C HIS A 95 -11.18 5.37 7.34
N PRO A 96 -11.49 4.42 8.26
CA PRO A 96 -11.54 2.99 7.90
C PRO A 96 -12.76 2.74 7.03
N MET A 97 -12.55 2.08 5.88
CA MET A 97 -13.57 1.74 4.90
C MET A 97 -13.54 0.25 4.61
N GLU A 98 -14.57 -0.48 5.05
CA GLU A 98 -14.79 -1.88 4.69
C GLU A 98 -15.44 -1.93 3.29
N ALA A 99 -14.62 -1.82 2.26
CA ALA A 99 -15.09 -1.77 0.88
C ALA A 99 -14.06 -2.32 -0.10
N LEU A 100 -14.57 -2.98 -1.15
CA LEU A 100 -13.76 -3.38 -2.32
C LEU A 100 -13.74 -2.22 -3.32
N TYR A 101 -12.54 -1.77 -3.70
CA TYR A 101 -12.38 -0.79 -4.77
C TYR A 101 -12.53 -1.42 -6.15
N ASN A 102 -13.30 -0.79 -7.00
CA ASN A 102 -13.41 -1.08 -8.44
C ASN A 102 -13.84 0.17 -9.23
N ALA A 103 -13.91 0.06 -10.55
CA ALA A 103 -14.29 1.16 -11.43
C ALA A 103 -15.70 1.70 -11.18
N ASP A 104 -16.64 0.83 -10.75
CA ASP A 104 -18.06 1.18 -10.61
C ASP A 104 -18.33 1.99 -9.33
N ASN A 105 -17.49 1.82 -8.28
CA ASN A 105 -17.65 2.51 -7.01
C ASN A 105 -16.56 3.54 -6.71
N ARG A 106 -15.78 3.92 -7.70
CA ARG A 106 -14.66 4.87 -7.59
C ARG A 106 -15.02 6.16 -6.85
N GLU A 107 -16.18 6.74 -7.13
CA GLU A 107 -16.62 8.00 -6.54
C GLU A 107 -16.82 7.93 -5.01
N GLN A 108 -17.04 6.73 -4.46
CA GLN A 108 -17.08 6.53 -3.02
C GLN A 108 -15.75 6.87 -2.33
N PHE A 109 -14.64 6.63 -3.02
CA PHE A 109 -13.29 6.84 -2.50
C PHE A 109 -12.69 8.19 -2.89
N PHE A 110 -13.20 8.78 -3.97
CA PHE A 110 -12.74 10.06 -4.51
C PHE A 110 -13.94 11.02 -4.68
N PRO A 111 -14.66 11.35 -3.59
CA PRO A 111 -15.78 12.27 -3.67
C PRO A 111 -15.33 13.68 -4.05
N ALA A 112 -16.22 14.45 -4.65
CA ALA A 112 -15.93 15.82 -5.04
C ALA A 112 -15.48 16.65 -3.82
N GLY A 113 -14.35 17.34 -3.97
CA GLY A 113 -13.75 18.17 -2.90
C GLY A 113 -12.81 17.41 -1.94
N CYS A 114 -12.78 16.09 -1.96
CA CYS A 114 -11.77 15.33 -1.23
C CYS A 114 -10.39 15.50 -1.89
N ARG A 115 -9.37 15.72 -1.08
CA ARG A 115 -7.99 15.85 -1.53
C ARG A 115 -7.12 14.82 -0.82
N TYR A 116 -6.42 14.02 -1.61
CA TYR A 116 -5.35 13.15 -1.13
C TYR A 116 -4.02 13.69 -1.63
N ASP A 117 -3.03 13.68 -0.77
CA ASP A 117 -1.65 14.04 -1.13
C ASP A 117 -0.90 12.86 -1.75
N TYR A 118 -1.39 11.63 -1.47
CA TYR A 118 -0.80 10.41 -2.02
C TYR A 118 -1.80 9.25 -2.06
N ILE A 119 -1.69 8.41 -3.08
CA ILE A 119 -2.42 7.16 -3.22
C ILE A 119 -1.45 5.98 -3.12
N VAL A 120 -1.79 5.01 -2.29
CA VAL A 120 -1.04 3.75 -2.14
C VAL A 120 -1.90 2.60 -2.63
N ASP A 121 -1.39 1.88 -3.62
CA ASP A 121 -2.03 0.69 -4.18
C ASP A 121 -1.29 -0.59 -3.73
N ALA A 122 -1.87 -1.29 -2.78
CA ALA A 122 -1.46 -2.62 -2.34
C ALA A 122 -2.52 -3.70 -2.63
N ILE A 123 -3.43 -3.45 -3.59
CA ILE A 123 -4.43 -4.40 -4.07
C ILE A 123 -3.76 -5.47 -4.92
N ASP A 124 -4.35 -6.65 -5.01
CA ASP A 124 -3.84 -7.77 -5.82
C ASP A 124 -4.60 -8.00 -7.14
N LEU A 125 -5.65 -7.20 -7.43
CA LEU A 125 -6.47 -7.28 -8.64
C LEU A 125 -5.96 -6.31 -9.72
N VAL A 126 -5.58 -6.83 -10.88
CA VAL A 126 -5.04 -6.05 -12.00
C VAL A 126 -6.01 -4.97 -12.49
N SER A 127 -7.30 -5.30 -12.62
CA SER A 127 -8.31 -4.32 -13.07
C SER A 127 -8.41 -3.11 -12.15
N CYS A 128 -8.40 -3.34 -10.82
CA CYS A 128 -8.44 -2.27 -9.82
C CYS A 128 -7.16 -1.42 -9.86
N LYS A 129 -5.98 -2.04 -10.01
CA LYS A 129 -4.71 -1.33 -10.15
C LYS A 129 -4.69 -0.40 -11.36
N LEU A 130 -5.20 -0.88 -12.49
CA LEU A 130 -5.26 -0.09 -13.72
C LEU A 130 -6.20 1.11 -13.59
N ASP A 131 -7.38 0.89 -13.00
CA ASP A 131 -8.33 1.95 -12.73
C ASP A 131 -7.79 2.98 -11.73
N LEU A 132 -7.09 2.56 -10.67
CA LEU A 132 -6.41 3.47 -9.75
C LEU A 132 -5.33 4.31 -10.44
N ALA A 133 -4.56 3.73 -11.37
CA ALA A 133 -3.55 4.47 -12.12
C ALA A 133 -4.18 5.55 -13.02
N GLU A 134 -5.26 5.22 -13.71
CA GLU A 134 -6.02 6.19 -14.54
C GLU A 134 -6.64 7.28 -13.67
N THR A 135 -7.18 6.90 -12.51
CA THR A 135 -7.78 7.84 -11.54
C THR A 135 -6.74 8.77 -10.94
N ALA A 136 -5.62 8.26 -10.46
CA ALA A 136 -4.52 9.05 -9.90
C ALA A 136 -4.00 10.09 -10.92
N ARG A 137 -3.80 9.64 -12.18
CA ARG A 137 -3.40 10.54 -13.28
C ARG A 137 -4.43 11.63 -13.55
N ARG A 138 -5.72 11.30 -13.58
CA ARG A 138 -6.80 12.26 -13.80
C ARG A 138 -6.88 13.29 -12.68
N LEU A 139 -6.65 12.88 -11.44
CA LEU A 139 -6.69 13.73 -10.25
C LEU A 139 -5.39 14.51 -10.04
N GLY A 140 -4.30 14.14 -10.74
CA GLY A 140 -2.97 14.73 -10.51
C GLY A 140 -2.36 14.34 -9.17
N VAL A 141 -2.80 13.24 -8.55
CA VAL A 141 -2.32 12.76 -7.25
C VAL A 141 -1.23 11.70 -7.47
N PRO A 142 -0.07 11.79 -6.78
CA PRO A 142 0.96 10.77 -6.87
C PRO A 142 0.44 9.41 -6.41
N LEU A 143 0.87 8.35 -7.13
CA LEU A 143 0.51 6.96 -6.85
C LEU A 143 1.76 6.10 -6.76
N ILE A 144 1.82 5.22 -5.76
CA ILE A 144 2.77 4.11 -5.70
C ILE A 144 2.04 2.77 -5.68
N MET A 145 2.54 1.80 -6.44
CA MET A 145 1.89 0.50 -6.60
C MET A 145 2.81 -0.64 -6.13
N ALA A 146 2.27 -1.54 -5.30
CA ALA A 146 2.91 -2.83 -5.04
C ALA A 146 2.70 -3.76 -6.23
N LEU A 147 3.76 -4.37 -6.74
CA LEU A 147 3.68 -5.47 -7.68
C LEU A 147 3.99 -6.81 -6.99
N GLY A 148 4.05 -7.93 -7.73
CA GLY A 148 4.07 -9.27 -7.15
C GLY A 148 5.11 -9.50 -6.06
N THR A 149 4.66 -9.70 -4.83
CA THR A 149 5.45 -10.09 -3.66
C THR A 149 5.25 -11.56 -3.27
N GLY A 150 4.24 -12.23 -3.85
CA GLY A 150 3.97 -13.66 -3.63
C GLY A 150 5.00 -14.56 -4.31
N ASN A 151 5.23 -15.75 -3.73
CA ASN A 151 6.19 -16.75 -4.22
C ASN A 151 7.63 -16.23 -4.29
N LYS A 152 8.01 -15.33 -3.39
CA LYS A 152 9.34 -14.73 -3.28
C LYS A 152 9.98 -15.06 -1.95
N LEU A 153 11.30 -15.20 -1.92
CA LEU A 153 12.05 -15.57 -0.72
C LEU A 153 13.06 -14.50 -0.31
N ASP A 154 13.65 -13.79 -1.26
CA ASP A 154 14.71 -12.84 -0.98
C ASP A 154 14.20 -11.39 -0.95
N PRO A 155 14.05 -10.77 0.23
CA PRO A 155 13.61 -9.40 0.37
C PRO A 155 14.65 -8.38 -0.15
N SER A 156 15.94 -8.75 -0.24
CA SER A 156 17.01 -7.88 -0.73
C SER A 156 16.90 -7.58 -2.22
N LEU A 157 16.15 -8.38 -2.96
CA LEU A 157 15.87 -8.18 -4.39
C LEU A 157 14.69 -7.22 -4.65
N LEU A 158 13.98 -6.79 -3.61
CA LEU A 158 12.92 -5.78 -3.78
C LEU A 158 13.50 -4.45 -4.22
N ARG A 159 12.83 -3.80 -5.18
CA ARG A 159 13.26 -2.54 -5.78
C ARG A 159 12.11 -1.56 -5.91
N LEU A 160 12.42 -0.32 -5.59
CA LEU A 160 11.62 0.85 -5.96
C LEU A 160 12.10 1.30 -7.34
N ALA A 161 11.20 1.38 -8.33
CA ALA A 161 11.53 1.71 -9.71
C ALA A 161 10.36 2.38 -10.45
N ASP A 162 10.64 2.89 -11.65
CA ASP A 162 9.58 3.18 -12.62
C ASP A 162 9.10 1.87 -13.28
N ILE A 163 7.82 1.80 -13.63
CA ILE A 163 7.23 0.62 -14.29
C ILE A 163 7.97 0.25 -15.58
N SER A 164 8.50 1.23 -16.31
CA SER A 164 9.24 1.03 -17.56
C SER A 164 10.56 0.27 -17.35
N GLU A 165 11.14 0.37 -16.16
CA GLU A 165 12.43 -0.24 -15.79
C GLU A 165 12.27 -1.65 -15.19
N THR A 166 11.03 -2.12 -15.01
CA THR A 166 10.77 -3.42 -14.36
C THR A 166 11.12 -4.60 -15.26
N TYR A 167 11.58 -5.69 -14.67
CA TYR A 167 11.90 -6.94 -15.33
C TYR A 167 11.69 -8.16 -14.40
N GLY A 168 11.72 -9.38 -14.94
CA GLY A 168 11.62 -10.62 -14.14
C GLY A 168 10.26 -10.93 -13.51
N CYS A 169 9.48 -9.92 -13.13
CA CYS A 169 8.19 -10.09 -12.46
C CYS A 169 7.03 -10.27 -13.48
N PRO A 170 6.26 -11.37 -13.43
CA PRO A 170 5.13 -11.59 -14.34
C PRO A 170 4.03 -10.50 -14.22
N LEU A 171 3.68 -10.09 -12.99
CA LEU A 171 2.69 -9.04 -12.77
C LEU A 171 3.17 -7.70 -13.33
N ALA A 172 4.45 -7.34 -13.12
CA ALA A 172 5.03 -6.12 -13.68
C ALA A 172 4.96 -6.11 -15.21
N ARG A 173 5.18 -7.25 -15.86
CA ARG A 173 5.05 -7.37 -17.32
C ARG A 173 3.63 -7.08 -17.80
N VAL A 174 2.62 -7.60 -17.11
CA VAL A 174 1.21 -7.34 -17.43
C VAL A 174 0.89 -5.86 -17.21
N MET A 175 1.21 -5.32 -16.01
CA MET A 175 0.94 -3.93 -15.67
C MET A 175 1.61 -2.94 -16.64
N ARG A 176 2.89 -3.16 -16.99
CA ARG A 176 3.63 -2.32 -17.94
C ARG A 176 2.96 -2.28 -19.32
N LYS A 177 2.49 -3.45 -19.81
CA LYS A 177 1.77 -3.51 -21.09
C LYS A 177 0.45 -2.75 -21.02
N GLU A 178 -0.35 -3.02 -20.00
CA GLU A 178 -1.69 -2.48 -19.86
C GLU A 178 -1.69 -0.97 -19.54
N LEU A 179 -0.75 -0.50 -18.72
CA LEU A 179 -0.56 0.94 -18.46
C LEU A 179 -0.12 1.67 -19.73
N ARG A 180 0.79 1.09 -20.52
CA ARG A 180 1.21 1.67 -21.81
C ARG A 180 0.04 1.81 -22.78
N ASN A 181 -0.84 0.80 -22.86
CA ASN A 181 -2.05 0.85 -23.69
C ASN A 181 -3.00 2.00 -23.30
N ARG A 182 -2.92 2.45 -22.03
CA ARG A 182 -3.69 3.59 -21.47
C ARG A 182 -2.93 4.91 -21.50
N GLY A 183 -1.78 4.95 -22.17
CA GLY A 183 -0.95 6.15 -22.26
C GLY A 183 -0.24 6.50 -20.95
N ILE A 184 -0.13 5.58 -19.99
CA ILE A 184 0.62 5.73 -18.76
C ILE A 184 1.97 5.04 -18.95
N LEU A 185 3.00 5.83 -19.28
CA LEU A 185 4.34 5.32 -19.58
C LEU A 185 5.21 5.20 -18.33
N HIS A 186 4.94 6.02 -17.32
CA HIS A 186 5.69 6.14 -16.08
C HIS A 186 4.77 5.93 -14.88
N GLN A 187 5.16 5.06 -13.96
CA GLN A 187 4.46 4.79 -12.73
C GLN A 187 5.45 4.26 -11.69
N THR A 188 5.47 4.89 -10.52
CA THR A 188 6.28 4.42 -9.39
C THR A 188 5.74 3.09 -8.86
N VAL A 189 6.62 2.09 -8.77
CA VAL A 189 6.27 0.74 -8.31
C VAL A 189 7.31 0.18 -7.35
N VAL A 190 6.89 -0.75 -6.48
CA VAL A 190 7.78 -1.68 -5.77
C VAL A 190 7.57 -3.08 -6.36
N PHE A 191 8.66 -3.71 -6.79
CA PHE A 191 8.64 -5.05 -7.39
C PHE A 191 9.89 -5.85 -7.00
N SER A 192 9.85 -7.17 -7.20
CA SER A 192 11.02 -8.04 -7.13
C SER A 192 11.26 -8.70 -8.49
N PRO A 193 12.48 -8.65 -9.05
CA PRO A 193 12.86 -9.40 -10.24
C PRO A 193 13.09 -10.89 -9.98
N GLU A 194 13.06 -11.32 -8.72
CA GLU A 194 13.22 -12.71 -8.33
C GLU A 194 12.23 -13.61 -9.10
N GLN A 195 12.70 -14.77 -9.58
CA GLN A 195 11.81 -15.76 -10.18
C GLN A 195 10.91 -16.36 -9.10
N PRO A 196 9.62 -16.58 -9.37
CA PRO A 196 8.72 -17.22 -8.41
C PRO A 196 9.28 -18.58 -7.98
N ALA A 197 9.39 -18.78 -6.67
CA ALA A 197 9.74 -20.07 -6.12
C ALA A 197 8.66 -21.12 -6.46
N PRO A 198 9.03 -22.38 -6.71
CA PRO A 198 8.05 -23.46 -6.85
C PRO A 198 7.26 -23.62 -5.55
N THR A 199 5.93 -23.73 -5.67
CA THR A 199 5.03 -23.82 -4.50
C THR A 199 4.16 -25.05 -4.59
N GLN A 200 3.82 -25.61 -3.44
CA GLN A 200 2.77 -26.62 -3.30
C GLN A 200 1.43 -25.92 -3.11
N GLN A 201 0.38 -26.44 -3.71
CA GLN A 201 -0.98 -25.93 -3.51
C GLN A 201 -1.71 -26.87 -2.54
N PHE A 202 -2.18 -26.33 -1.42
CA PHE A 202 -2.91 -27.07 -0.40
C PHE A 202 -4.41 -26.75 -0.40
N GLU A 203 -4.83 -25.74 -1.16
CA GLU A 203 -6.19 -25.30 -1.28
C GLU A 203 -6.54 -24.95 -2.74
N ALA A 204 -7.80 -25.02 -3.09
CA ALA A 204 -8.27 -24.61 -4.41
C ALA A 204 -8.16 -23.08 -4.55
N PRO A 205 -7.68 -22.58 -5.70
CA PRO A 205 -7.63 -21.15 -5.92
C PRO A 205 -9.05 -20.55 -6.01
N PRO A 206 -9.24 -19.32 -5.55
CA PRO A 206 -10.49 -18.60 -5.74
C PRO A 206 -10.89 -18.49 -7.21
N PRO A 207 -12.18 -18.30 -7.53
CA PRO A 207 -12.64 -18.12 -8.90
C PRO A 207 -11.84 -17.05 -9.64
N GLY A 208 -11.43 -17.34 -10.87
CA GLY A 208 -10.65 -16.44 -11.72
C GLY A 208 -9.12 -16.43 -11.45
N ARG A 209 -8.64 -17.17 -10.46
CA ARG A 209 -7.20 -17.33 -10.18
C ARG A 209 -6.70 -18.72 -10.57
N ARG A 210 -5.43 -18.80 -10.99
CA ARG A 210 -4.78 -20.08 -11.37
C ARG A 210 -4.16 -20.81 -10.18
N SER A 211 -3.80 -20.09 -9.12
CA SER A 211 -3.16 -20.60 -7.90
C SER A 211 -3.33 -19.63 -6.78
N VAL A 212 -3.17 -20.12 -5.54
CA VAL A 212 -3.00 -19.28 -4.34
C VAL A 212 -1.51 -18.95 -4.20
N PRO A 213 -1.10 -17.68 -4.22
CA PRO A 213 0.30 -17.32 -4.03
C PRO A 213 0.76 -17.67 -2.60
N ALA A 214 1.86 -18.40 -2.49
CA ALA A 214 2.52 -18.55 -1.19
C ALA A 214 3.17 -17.24 -0.76
N SER A 215 3.30 -17.05 0.55
CA SER A 215 3.89 -15.84 1.11
C SER A 215 4.59 -16.13 2.43
N ASN A 216 5.49 -15.24 2.84
CA ASN A 216 6.26 -15.27 4.06
C ASN A 216 6.17 -13.91 4.79
N PRO A 217 6.64 -13.81 6.04
CA PRO A 217 6.48 -12.57 6.82
C PRO A 217 7.38 -11.42 6.36
N TRP A 218 8.50 -11.66 5.65
CA TRP A 218 9.49 -10.62 5.38
C TRP A 218 9.36 -9.96 4.00
N VAL A 219 9.05 -10.69 2.92
CA VAL A 219 9.01 -10.09 1.57
C VAL A 219 7.91 -9.04 1.45
N PRO A 220 6.63 -9.33 1.78
CA PRO A 220 5.58 -8.30 1.70
C PRO A 220 5.79 -7.16 2.69
N ALA A 221 6.31 -7.45 3.90
CA ALA A 221 6.64 -6.44 4.89
C ALA A 221 7.69 -5.45 4.39
N THR A 222 8.79 -5.96 3.82
CA THR A 222 9.85 -5.13 3.24
C THR A 222 9.32 -4.29 2.07
N ALA A 223 8.48 -4.87 1.20
CA ALA A 223 7.83 -4.11 0.13
C ALA A 223 6.98 -2.96 0.68
N GLY A 224 6.20 -3.22 1.74
CA GLY A 224 5.40 -2.20 2.42
C GLY A 224 6.26 -1.08 3.01
N LEU A 225 7.35 -1.41 3.68
CA LEU A 225 8.29 -0.42 4.23
C LEU A 225 9.00 0.40 3.14
N LEU A 226 9.37 -0.22 2.01
CA LEU A 226 9.92 0.51 0.85
C LEU A 226 8.90 1.51 0.27
N MET A 227 7.64 1.09 0.11
CA MET A 227 6.57 1.97 -0.33
C MET A 227 6.34 3.12 0.65
N GLY A 228 6.17 2.82 1.93
CA GLY A 228 5.99 3.83 2.97
C GLY A 228 7.14 4.84 3.02
N SER A 229 8.39 4.37 2.90
CA SER A 229 9.56 5.24 2.85
C SER A 229 9.55 6.20 1.64
N LYS A 230 9.06 5.73 0.49
CA LYS A 230 8.94 6.57 -0.72
C LYS A 230 7.86 7.63 -0.52
N VAL A 231 6.68 7.26 -0.01
CA VAL A 231 5.58 8.19 0.29
C VAL A 231 6.05 9.27 1.26
N VAL A 232 6.65 8.88 2.38
CA VAL A 232 7.17 9.83 3.38
C VAL A 232 8.17 10.80 2.76
N ARG A 233 9.16 10.29 2.00
CA ARG A 233 10.17 11.14 1.35
C ARG A 233 9.56 12.11 0.33
N ASP A 234 8.55 11.67 -0.42
CA ASP A 234 7.88 12.55 -1.37
C ASP A 234 7.10 13.66 -0.66
N LEU A 235 6.35 13.32 0.39
CA LEU A 235 5.58 14.27 1.17
C LEU A 235 6.47 15.33 1.85
N ILE A 236 7.62 14.93 2.41
CA ILE A 236 8.55 15.89 3.02
C ILE A 236 9.29 16.76 1.99
N ALA A 237 9.44 16.28 0.74
CA ALA A 237 10.11 17.01 -0.33
C ALA A 237 9.19 17.98 -1.08
N GLN A 238 7.87 17.89 -0.93
CA GLN A 238 6.92 18.80 -1.56
C GLN A 238 7.21 20.24 -1.08
N LYS A 239 7.53 21.12 -2.02
CA LYS A 239 7.59 22.55 -1.74
C LYS A 239 6.16 23.08 -1.70
N GLU A 240 5.89 24.01 -0.79
CA GLU A 240 4.64 24.78 -0.83
C GLU A 240 4.47 25.38 -2.24
N ALA A 241 3.31 25.12 -2.85
CA ALA A 241 2.96 25.61 -4.18
C ALA A 241 2.48 27.06 -4.11
#